data_8cc9c7e96ec6275025c017c388cf23a7
#
_entry.id   8cc9c7e96ec6275025c017c388cf23a7
#
_cell.length_a   1.000
_cell.length_b   1.000
_cell.length_c   1.000
_cell.angle_alpha   90.00
_cell.angle_beta   90.00
_cell.angle_gamma   90.00
#
_symmetry.space_group_name_H-M   'P 1'
#
loop_
_entity.id
_entity.type
_entity.pdbx_description
1 polymer ?
#
loop_
_entity_poly.entity_id
_entity_poly.type
_entity_poly.pdbx_seq_one_letter_code
_entity_poly.pdbx_strand_id
1 'polypeptide(L)'
;MKAYSTICPGCGLGCGLYLLRDSEKGEGGERAATGKGMSILHRKQSAVNAGKLCKFGMQLPHFYSRERLRTAVGGKNVSEEEAVKEARERLTTFRREEIAFLAMPSTVTNEEALAFLSLVSEVGSENFSLGFERFFSVADFGILFRGMPLEEVERAEKVLLFFLDPFVQYPLLARRILRAKQRGAHVVDVSFAENERAKGIYDETILAEEIVGDFVKDMLSEGEDLGDVASAVARALVGGGEKLENSLILADLNLLSPTDFISAAIFLAEETKSQILFMKPFLNANGANLLSAAMNMRGRDIFEILNDVERGKIKCLFLLETDLLYDGGGVDGTALENLEFLVVQNAFKSAISEFADITICSEPLFLKKGTVVNVEGRVLSAGGDAQRTVEILERISGAERTYKQVQEEAWKHLGISKLNEYESFVAPASIASGKKRARKVTNKEKKGVGAEKSEEEARKDALTQLLWQKTSPFFWHAWQTTRRTKRSEAIVEISPSLARRLNLFKGEMLEIRRGGESRRVAFRIAEIPSYLMISTDKVTKDGILVRVEVEKAK
;
A
#
# COMPACT_ATOMS: atom_id res chain seq x y z
N MET A 1 -31.21 7.81 11.89
CA MET A 1 -29.74 7.86 11.73
C MET A 1 -29.13 6.70 12.47
N LYS A 2 -28.34 5.83 11.80
CA LYS A 2 -27.58 4.73 12.41
C LYS A 2 -26.10 5.11 12.45
N ALA A 3 -25.46 4.89 13.60
CA ALA A 3 -24.03 5.15 13.80
C ALA A 3 -23.26 3.83 13.78
N TYR A 4 -22.18 3.80 12.98
CA TYR A 4 -21.24 2.68 12.93
C TYR A 4 -19.92 3.14 13.52
N SER A 5 -19.46 2.49 14.59
CA SER A 5 -18.11 2.67 15.10
C SER A 5 -17.18 1.88 14.18
N THR A 6 -16.29 2.54 13.48
CA THR A 6 -15.43 1.88 12.48
C THR A 6 -14.03 2.52 12.44
N ILE A 7 -13.22 2.04 11.54
CA ILE A 7 -11.84 2.46 11.31
C ILE A 7 -11.63 2.90 9.87
N CYS A 8 -10.67 3.79 9.66
CA CYS A 8 -10.30 4.30 8.36
C CYS A 8 -9.34 3.32 7.66
N PRO A 9 -9.63 2.84 6.44
CA PRO A 9 -8.75 1.94 5.70
C PRO A 9 -7.62 2.64 4.94
N GLY A 10 -7.52 3.98 5.00
CA GLY A 10 -6.66 4.76 4.11
C GLY A 10 -5.16 4.53 4.27
N CYS A 11 -4.70 4.02 5.40
CA CYS A 11 -3.31 3.62 5.64
C CYS A 11 -3.22 2.71 6.86
N GLY A 12 -2.04 2.18 7.13
CA GLY A 12 -1.78 1.25 8.23
C GLY A 12 -2.05 1.77 9.64
N LEU A 13 -2.40 3.05 9.81
CA LEU A 13 -2.73 3.61 11.13
C LEU A 13 -4.07 3.11 11.69
N GLY A 14 -5.11 3.01 10.84
CA GLY A 14 -6.42 2.55 11.29
C GLY A 14 -7.14 3.53 12.23
N CYS A 15 -7.22 4.82 11.84
CA CYS A 15 -7.88 5.86 12.62
C CYS A 15 -9.35 5.53 12.91
N GLY A 16 -9.75 5.55 14.20
CA GLY A 16 -11.14 5.32 14.60
C GLY A 16 -12.05 6.52 14.33
N LEU A 17 -13.27 6.23 13.86
CA LEU A 17 -14.32 7.21 13.59
C LEU A 17 -15.71 6.62 13.78
N TYR A 18 -16.71 7.46 13.83
CA TYR A 18 -18.10 7.05 13.65
C TYR A 18 -18.58 7.47 12.27
N LEU A 19 -19.14 6.53 11.52
CA LEU A 19 -19.82 6.77 10.27
C LEU A 19 -21.32 6.81 10.56
N LEU A 20 -21.96 7.95 10.30
CA LEU A 20 -23.39 8.13 10.46
C LEU A 20 -24.06 7.90 9.11
N ARG A 21 -25.19 7.17 9.14
CA ARG A 21 -26.03 6.93 7.97
C ARG A 21 -27.46 7.33 8.29
N ASP A 22 -28.08 8.14 7.44
CA ASP A 22 -29.48 8.47 7.58
C ASP A 22 -30.34 7.20 7.38
N SER A 23 -31.24 6.95 8.34
CA SER A 23 -32.28 5.95 8.21
C SER A 23 -33.39 6.56 7.36
N GLU A 24 -33.26 6.56 6.04
CA GLU A 24 -34.41 6.89 5.21
C GLU A 24 -35.43 5.73 5.28
N LYS A 25 -36.68 6.10 5.58
CA LYS A 25 -37.84 5.26 5.39
C LYS A 25 -37.97 4.96 3.89
N GLY A 26 -37.57 3.78 3.46
CA GLY A 26 -37.67 3.33 2.09
C GLY A 26 -37.19 1.90 1.95
N GLU A 27 -38.12 0.96 1.96
CA GLU A 27 -37.96 -0.41 1.54
C GLU A 27 -37.62 -0.38 0.04
N GLY A 28 -36.35 -0.38 -0.29
CA GLY A 28 -35.84 -0.45 -1.66
C GLY A 28 -34.32 -0.40 -1.69
N GLY A 29 -33.70 -1.54 -1.92
CA GLY A 29 -32.24 -1.78 -1.81
C GLY A 29 -31.30 -0.86 -2.58
N GLU A 30 -31.78 0.01 -3.50
CA GLU A 30 -30.92 0.85 -4.34
C GLU A 30 -30.37 2.11 -3.65
N ARG A 31 -31.12 2.76 -2.74
CA ARG A 31 -30.62 3.96 -2.01
C ARG A 31 -29.63 3.64 -0.91
N ALA A 32 -29.66 2.41 -0.39
CA ALA A 32 -28.68 1.92 0.56
C ALA A 32 -27.27 1.84 -0.03
N ALA A 33 -27.16 1.67 -1.35
CA ALA A 33 -25.92 1.48 -2.08
C ALA A 33 -25.15 2.78 -2.41
N THR A 34 -25.79 3.96 -2.38
CA THR A 34 -25.22 5.17 -2.98
C THR A 34 -24.49 6.12 -2.03
N GLY A 35 -24.34 5.79 -0.72
CA GLY A 35 -23.64 6.64 0.27
C GLY A 35 -24.23 8.06 0.43
N LYS A 36 -25.33 8.39 -0.24
CA LYS A 36 -26.06 9.63 0.00
C LYS A 36 -26.60 9.61 1.42
N GLY A 37 -26.37 10.65 2.21
CA GLY A 37 -26.76 10.72 3.61
C GLY A 37 -25.77 10.09 4.58
N MET A 38 -24.51 9.89 4.18
CA MET A 38 -23.43 9.52 5.10
C MET A 38 -22.66 10.76 5.57
N SER A 39 -22.33 10.78 6.86
CA SER A 39 -21.47 11.80 7.47
C SER A 39 -20.52 11.17 8.49
N ILE A 40 -19.55 11.94 8.98
CA ILE A 40 -18.54 11.48 9.94
C ILE A 40 -18.72 12.20 11.26
N LEU A 41 -18.56 11.44 12.36
CA LEU A 41 -18.25 11.98 13.66
C LEU A 41 -16.87 11.54 14.14
N HIS A 42 -16.18 12.46 14.81
CA HIS A 42 -14.87 12.22 15.38
C HIS A 42 -14.98 11.32 16.62
N ARG A 43 -14.34 10.14 16.59
CA ARG A 43 -14.28 9.22 17.74
C ARG A 43 -13.16 9.63 18.67
N LYS A 44 -13.47 10.52 19.64
CA LYS A 44 -12.47 11.07 20.58
C LYS A 44 -11.80 9.98 21.44
N GLN A 45 -12.50 8.88 21.69
CA GLN A 45 -12.02 7.73 22.47
C GLN A 45 -11.16 6.77 21.64
N SER A 46 -10.85 7.04 20.38
CA SER A 46 -9.95 6.16 19.63
C SER A 46 -8.54 6.24 20.19
N ALA A 47 -7.95 5.08 20.52
CA ALA A 47 -6.59 4.95 20.99
C ALA A 47 -5.55 5.40 19.95
N VAL A 48 -5.87 5.25 18.65
CA VAL A 48 -4.96 5.59 17.54
C VAL A 48 -4.89 7.10 17.31
N ASN A 49 -6.03 7.77 17.14
CA ASN A 49 -6.10 9.12 16.59
C ASN A 49 -6.78 10.15 17.51
N ALA A 50 -7.33 9.76 18.65
CA ALA A 50 -8.01 10.65 19.60
C ALA A 50 -8.99 11.62 18.88
N GLY A 51 -9.75 11.10 17.93
CA GLY A 51 -10.74 11.81 17.12
C GLY A 51 -10.16 12.70 16.02
N LYS A 52 -8.87 12.72 15.77
CA LYS A 52 -8.30 13.47 14.64
C LYS A 52 -8.33 12.63 13.37
N LEU A 53 -8.60 13.25 12.24
CA LEU A 53 -8.65 12.61 10.93
C LEU A 53 -7.86 13.43 9.91
N CYS A 54 -7.19 12.76 8.99
CA CYS A 54 -6.57 13.38 7.83
C CYS A 54 -7.62 13.62 6.73
N LYS A 55 -7.21 14.24 5.63
CA LYS A 55 -8.09 14.54 4.49
C LYS A 55 -8.76 13.28 3.94
N PHE A 56 -8.05 12.14 3.85
CA PHE A 56 -8.62 10.87 3.39
C PHE A 56 -9.73 10.40 4.33
N GLY A 57 -9.45 10.34 5.65
CA GLY A 57 -10.45 9.94 6.65
C GLY A 57 -11.69 10.81 6.63
N MET A 58 -11.54 12.13 6.42
CA MET A 58 -12.67 13.07 6.30
C MET A 58 -13.51 12.83 5.03
N GLN A 59 -12.96 12.21 4.01
CA GLN A 59 -13.64 11.96 2.74
C GLN A 59 -14.23 10.53 2.64
N LEU A 60 -14.14 9.71 3.67
CA LEU A 60 -14.69 8.35 3.68
C LEU A 60 -16.15 8.22 3.24
N PRO A 61 -17.09 9.13 3.57
CA PRO A 61 -18.45 9.06 3.03
C PRO A 61 -18.50 9.02 1.51
N HIS A 62 -17.59 9.74 0.84
CA HIS A 62 -17.52 9.74 -0.62
C HIS A 62 -16.96 8.42 -1.15
N PHE A 63 -16.01 7.79 -0.44
CA PHE A 63 -15.51 6.45 -0.82
C PHE A 63 -16.61 5.41 -0.71
N TYR A 64 -17.43 5.48 0.34
CA TYR A 64 -18.54 4.56 0.55
C TYR A 64 -19.80 4.87 -0.28
N SER A 65 -19.82 5.98 -1.03
CA SER A 65 -20.92 6.35 -1.93
C SER A 65 -20.83 5.76 -3.33
N ARG A 66 -19.86 4.88 -3.58
CA ARG A 66 -19.67 4.23 -4.88
C ARG A 66 -20.73 3.14 -5.13
N GLU A 67 -20.88 2.77 -6.40
CA GLU A 67 -21.73 1.65 -6.79
C GLU A 67 -21.21 0.35 -6.16
N ARG A 68 -22.11 -0.40 -5.54
CA ARG A 68 -21.81 -1.74 -5.00
C ARG A 68 -21.59 -2.70 -6.16
N LEU A 69 -20.63 -3.62 -6.00
CA LEU A 69 -20.51 -4.74 -6.92
C LEU A 69 -21.78 -5.59 -6.87
N ARG A 70 -22.19 -6.12 -7.99
CA ARG A 70 -23.29 -7.09 -8.05
C ARG A 70 -22.72 -8.49 -8.20
N THR A 71 -23.38 -9.48 -7.61
CA THR A 71 -23.02 -10.88 -7.82
C THR A 71 -23.53 -11.32 -9.17
N ALA A 72 -22.60 -11.76 -10.04
CA ALA A 72 -22.90 -12.14 -11.41
C ALA A 72 -21.99 -13.26 -11.91
N VAL A 73 -22.46 -14.03 -12.89
CA VAL A 73 -21.71 -15.05 -13.64
C VAL A 73 -21.88 -14.72 -15.13
N GLY A 74 -20.79 -14.61 -15.88
CA GLY A 74 -20.80 -14.22 -17.29
C GLY A 74 -21.58 -12.91 -17.55
N GLY A 75 -21.48 -11.95 -16.64
CA GLY A 75 -22.16 -10.66 -16.70
C GLY A 75 -23.66 -10.70 -16.34
N LYS A 76 -24.26 -11.86 -16.06
CA LYS A 76 -25.66 -12.02 -15.65
C LYS A 76 -25.76 -12.07 -14.12
N ASN A 77 -26.66 -11.25 -13.55
CA ASN A 77 -26.93 -11.29 -12.11
C ASN A 77 -27.47 -12.67 -11.72
N VAL A 78 -26.86 -13.26 -10.71
CA VAL A 78 -27.23 -14.57 -10.17
C VAL A 78 -27.33 -14.52 -8.65
N SER A 79 -27.81 -15.59 -8.03
CA SER A 79 -27.75 -15.74 -6.58
C SER A 79 -26.31 -15.93 -6.10
N GLU A 80 -26.06 -15.67 -4.82
CA GLU A 80 -24.75 -15.90 -4.22
C GLU A 80 -24.38 -17.38 -4.25
N GLU A 81 -25.37 -18.25 -3.98
CA GLU A 81 -25.20 -19.70 -4.01
C GLU A 81 -24.73 -20.20 -5.38
N GLU A 82 -25.32 -19.66 -6.44
CA GLU A 82 -24.96 -20.02 -7.82
C GLU A 82 -23.53 -19.54 -8.15
N ALA A 83 -23.18 -18.29 -7.81
CA ALA A 83 -21.84 -17.76 -8.05
C ALA A 83 -20.76 -18.52 -7.25
N VAL A 84 -21.02 -18.84 -5.99
CA VAL A 84 -20.11 -19.63 -5.13
C VAL A 84 -19.92 -21.04 -5.68
N LYS A 85 -21.00 -21.70 -6.10
CA LYS A 85 -20.96 -23.03 -6.70
C LYS A 85 -20.11 -23.02 -7.99
N GLU A 86 -20.40 -22.09 -8.89
CA GLU A 86 -19.67 -21.96 -10.15
C GLU A 86 -18.17 -21.66 -9.91
N ALA A 87 -17.86 -20.73 -9.00
CA ALA A 87 -16.48 -20.41 -8.65
C ALA A 87 -15.73 -21.65 -8.13
N ARG A 88 -16.36 -22.42 -7.22
CA ARG A 88 -15.79 -23.66 -6.69
C ARG A 88 -15.55 -24.71 -7.77
N GLU A 89 -16.56 -24.96 -8.61
CA GLU A 89 -16.48 -25.97 -9.68
C GLU A 89 -15.39 -25.58 -10.70
N ARG A 90 -15.33 -24.31 -11.09
CA ARG A 90 -14.33 -23.82 -12.04
C ARG A 90 -12.91 -23.88 -11.50
N LEU A 91 -12.67 -23.54 -10.23
CA LEU A 91 -11.34 -23.66 -9.60
C LEU A 91 -10.80 -25.09 -9.69
N THR A 92 -11.65 -26.13 -9.62
CA THR A 92 -11.19 -27.52 -9.74
C THR A 92 -10.82 -27.94 -11.16
N THR A 93 -11.15 -27.15 -12.19
CA THR A 93 -10.82 -27.47 -13.59
C THR A 93 -9.39 -27.09 -13.99
N PHE A 94 -8.73 -26.23 -13.20
CA PHE A 94 -7.36 -25.81 -13.42
C PHE A 94 -6.38 -26.59 -12.56
N ARG A 95 -5.14 -26.73 -13.02
CA ARG A 95 -4.07 -27.24 -12.19
C ARG A 95 -3.69 -26.19 -11.14
N ARG A 96 -3.32 -26.60 -9.94
CA ARG A 96 -2.97 -25.69 -8.85
C ARG A 96 -1.88 -24.66 -9.22
N GLU A 97 -0.94 -25.04 -10.11
CA GLU A 97 0.14 -24.18 -10.59
C GLU A 97 -0.38 -23.08 -11.56
N GLU A 98 -1.57 -23.26 -12.14
CA GLU A 98 -2.20 -22.32 -13.06
C GLU A 98 -3.16 -21.36 -12.35
N ILE A 99 -3.37 -21.55 -11.03
CA ILE A 99 -4.28 -20.72 -10.23
C ILE A 99 -3.48 -19.77 -9.35
N ALA A 100 -3.85 -18.49 -9.34
CA ALA A 100 -3.32 -17.51 -8.41
C ALA A 100 -4.41 -16.82 -7.59
N PHE A 101 -4.02 -16.37 -6.38
CA PHE A 101 -4.90 -15.70 -5.43
C PHE A 101 -4.24 -14.41 -4.94
N LEU A 102 -4.92 -13.27 -5.09
CA LEU A 102 -4.40 -11.98 -4.65
C LEU A 102 -5.40 -11.26 -3.75
N ALA A 103 -4.90 -10.74 -2.62
CA ALA A 103 -5.69 -9.92 -1.71
C ALA A 103 -4.87 -8.73 -1.21
N MET A 104 -5.46 -7.54 -1.22
CA MET A 104 -4.83 -6.37 -0.62
C MET A 104 -5.41 -6.11 0.77
N PRO A 105 -4.58 -6.11 1.82
CA PRO A 105 -5.06 -6.05 3.21
C PRO A 105 -5.46 -4.62 3.64
N SER A 106 -6.16 -3.88 2.77
CA SER A 106 -6.70 -2.55 3.09
C SER A 106 -8.05 -2.63 3.79
N THR A 107 -8.95 -3.47 3.28
CA THR A 107 -10.31 -3.64 3.78
C THR A 107 -10.61 -5.08 4.17
N VAL A 108 -9.61 -5.95 4.10
CA VAL A 108 -9.67 -7.36 4.51
C VAL A 108 -9.43 -7.47 6.01
N THR A 109 -10.33 -8.11 6.75
CA THR A 109 -10.18 -8.38 8.19
C THR A 109 -9.26 -9.58 8.44
N ASN A 110 -8.84 -9.81 9.67
CA ASN A 110 -8.04 -10.99 10.03
C ASN A 110 -8.79 -12.28 9.75
N GLU A 111 -10.09 -12.29 10.02
CA GLU A 111 -10.98 -13.44 9.80
C GLU A 111 -11.13 -13.73 8.29
N GLU A 112 -11.26 -12.68 7.48
CA GLU A 112 -11.30 -12.81 6.02
C GLU A 112 -9.94 -13.25 5.46
N ALA A 113 -8.83 -12.73 6.00
CA ALA A 113 -7.48 -13.14 5.61
C ALA A 113 -7.23 -14.62 5.93
N LEU A 114 -7.68 -15.11 7.10
CA LEU A 114 -7.57 -16.53 7.45
C LEU A 114 -8.41 -17.39 6.51
N ALA A 115 -9.67 -17.02 6.23
CA ALA A 115 -10.52 -17.75 5.31
C ALA A 115 -9.93 -17.79 3.88
N PHE A 116 -9.36 -16.67 3.43
CA PHE A 116 -8.66 -16.58 2.15
C PHE A 116 -7.43 -17.50 2.10
N LEU A 117 -6.58 -17.46 3.11
CA LEU A 117 -5.40 -18.35 3.20
C LEU A 117 -5.81 -19.82 3.29
N SER A 118 -6.92 -20.12 3.95
CA SER A 118 -7.48 -21.48 3.98
C SER A 118 -7.94 -21.93 2.59
N LEU A 119 -8.62 -21.06 1.84
CA LEU A 119 -9.00 -21.36 0.45
C LEU A 119 -7.77 -21.63 -0.42
N VAL A 120 -6.72 -20.81 -0.30
CA VAL A 120 -5.43 -21.03 -1.00
C VAL A 120 -4.84 -22.39 -0.65
N SER A 121 -4.84 -22.74 0.64
CA SER A 121 -4.31 -24.01 1.15
C SER A 121 -5.12 -25.22 0.64
N GLU A 122 -6.45 -25.12 0.61
CA GLU A 122 -7.34 -26.20 0.11
C GLU A 122 -7.15 -26.44 -1.39
N VAL A 123 -6.98 -25.38 -2.17
CA VAL A 123 -6.66 -25.49 -3.60
C VAL A 123 -5.23 -25.99 -3.81
N GLY A 124 -4.35 -25.81 -2.83
CA GLY A 124 -2.94 -26.23 -2.87
C GLY A 124 -2.09 -25.36 -3.80
N SER A 125 -2.49 -24.12 -4.06
CA SER A 125 -1.71 -23.19 -4.86
C SER A 125 -0.63 -22.51 -4.02
N GLU A 126 0.58 -22.37 -4.59
CA GLU A 126 1.65 -21.55 -4.03
C GLU A 126 1.64 -20.12 -4.58
N ASN A 127 0.80 -19.85 -5.60
CA ASN A 127 0.72 -18.56 -6.27
C ASN A 127 -0.28 -17.64 -5.54
N PHE A 128 0.09 -17.14 -4.38
CA PHE A 128 -0.74 -16.14 -3.70
C PHE A 128 0.09 -14.98 -3.20
N SER A 129 -0.54 -13.82 -3.03
CA SER A 129 0.10 -12.65 -2.44
C SER A 129 -0.89 -11.83 -1.60
N LEU A 130 -0.36 -11.34 -0.47
CA LEU A 130 -0.93 -10.31 0.39
C LEU A 130 -0.18 -8.98 0.24
N GLY A 131 0.72 -8.90 -0.76
CA GLY A 131 1.41 -7.71 -1.20
C GLY A 131 2.83 -7.49 -0.64
N PHE A 132 3.31 -8.29 0.32
CA PHE A 132 4.60 -8.04 0.99
C PHE A 132 5.60 -9.20 0.89
N GLU A 133 5.29 -10.25 0.17
CA GLU A 133 6.04 -11.51 0.12
C GLU A 133 7.47 -11.34 -0.40
N ARG A 134 7.71 -10.39 -1.31
CA ARG A 134 9.04 -10.10 -1.84
C ARG A 134 10.07 -9.73 -0.76
N PHE A 135 9.60 -9.12 0.34
CA PHE A 135 10.47 -8.65 1.41
C PHE A 135 10.92 -9.76 2.36
N PHE A 136 10.29 -10.94 2.32
CA PHE A 136 10.69 -12.09 3.13
C PHE A 136 12.04 -12.69 2.71
N SER A 137 12.58 -12.25 1.58
CA SER A 137 13.93 -12.59 1.13
C SER A 137 15.01 -11.76 1.84
N VAL A 138 14.68 -10.57 2.36
CA VAL A 138 15.64 -9.61 2.93
C VAL A 138 15.51 -9.43 4.44
N ALA A 139 14.32 -9.69 5.01
CA ALA A 139 14.10 -9.58 6.45
C ALA A 139 13.06 -10.59 6.94
N ASP A 140 13.07 -10.88 8.24
CA ASP A 140 12.05 -11.71 8.87
C ASP A 140 10.78 -10.93 9.21
N PHE A 141 9.70 -11.67 9.51
CA PHE A 141 8.41 -11.07 9.89
C PHE A 141 8.52 -10.22 11.17
N GLY A 142 9.43 -10.58 12.09
CA GLY A 142 9.64 -9.87 13.35
C GLY A 142 10.14 -8.44 13.14
N ILE A 143 10.91 -8.19 12.09
CA ILE A 143 11.38 -6.86 11.70
C ILE A 143 10.34 -6.16 10.86
N LEU A 144 9.83 -6.80 9.80
CA LEU A 144 8.94 -6.18 8.82
C LEU A 144 7.59 -5.78 9.41
N PHE A 145 7.03 -6.61 10.30
CA PHE A 145 5.69 -6.42 10.86
C PHE A 145 5.72 -6.12 12.38
N ARG A 146 6.87 -5.71 12.91
CA ARG A 146 6.98 -5.19 14.26
C ARG A 146 6.02 -4.02 14.43
N GLY A 147 5.11 -4.14 15.38
CA GLY A 147 4.26 -3.04 15.82
C GLY A 147 4.98 -2.21 16.89
N MET A 148 4.65 -0.92 16.92
CA MET A 148 5.10 -0.01 17.99
C MET A 148 3.98 1.00 18.24
N PRO A 149 3.50 1.15 19.49
CA PRO A 149 2.54 2.19 19.82
C PRO A 149 3.05 3.57 19.39
N LEU A 150 2.21 4.37 18.73
CA LEU A 150 2.61 5.71 18.25
C LEU A 150 2.94 6.67 19.40
N GLU A 151 2.56 6.35 20.63
CA GLU A 151 3.00 7.04 21.83
C GLU A 151 4.53 6.96 22.03
N GLU A 152 5.17 5.88 21.56
CA GLU A 152 6.64 5.75 21.60
C GLU A 152 7.32 6.73 20.64
N VAL A 153 6.69 7.01 19.47
CA VAL A 153 7.16 8.08 18.59
C VAL A 153 7.12 9.43 19.28
N GLU A 154 6.08 9.70 20.09
CA GLU A 154 5.98 10.96 20.86
C GLU A 154 7.00 11.07 22.00
N ARG A 155 7.54 9.92 22.48
CA ARG A 155 8.51 9.84 23.59
C ARG A 155 9.95 9.73 23.12
N ALA A 156 10.15 9.48 21.83
CA ALA A 156 11.49 9.32 21.28
C ALA A 156 12.32 10.61 21.47
N GLU A 157 13.56 10.47 21.90
CA GLU A 157 14.51 11.59 22.02
C GLU A 157 15.11 11.99 20.67
N LYS A 158 15.25 11.00 19.78
CA LYS A 158 15.74 11.19 18.39
C LYS A 158 14.81 10.46 17.43
N VAL A 159 14.38 11.13 16.37
CA VAL A 159 13.56 10.55 15.31
C VAL A 159 14.26 10.77 13.98
N LEU A 160 14.49 9.71 13.23
CA LEU A 160 15.04 9.75 11.88
C LEU A 160 13.97 9.33 10.86
N LEU A 161 13.64 10.21 9.93
CA LEU A 161 12.80 9.90 8.78
C LEU A 161 13.70 9.46 7.63
N PHE A 162 13.55 8.21 7.18
CA PHE A 162 14.37 7.67 6.12
C PHE A 162 13.55 7.58 4.83
N PHE A 163 13.69 8.59 3.97
CA PHE A 163 12.91 8.79 2.73
C PHE A 163 11.39 8.72 2.95
N LEU A 164 10.91 9.23 4.07
CA LEU A 164 9.51 9.21 4.47
C LEU A 164 8.98 10.65 4.62
N ASP A 165 7.95 11.03 3.85
CA ASP A 165 7.23 12.29 4.09
C ASP A 165 5.93 12.02 4.87
N PRO A 166 5.94 12.11 6.20
CA PRO A 166 4.76 11.80 7.00
C PRO A 166 3.61 12.79 6.78
N PHE A 167 3.88 14.01 6.30
CA PHE A 167 2.82 15.00 6.02
C PHE A 167 1.95 14.61 4.83
N VAL A 168 2.51 13.83 3.90
CA VAL A 168 1.81 13.32 2.72
C VAL A 168 1.34 11.90 2.94
N GLN A 169 2.24 11.01 3.37
CA GLN A 169 1.99 9.58 3.43
C GLN A 169 1.18 9.17 4.66
N TYR A 170 1.49 9.75 5.83
CA TYR A 170 0.90 9.38 7.12
C TYR A 170 0.60 10.61 8.00
N PRO A 171 -0.39 11.47 7.65
CA PRO A 171 -0.56 12.78 8.30
C PRO A 171 -0.77 12.75 9.83
N LEU A 172 -1.29 11.65 10.37
CA LEU A 172 -1.41 11.50 11.83
C LEU A 172 -0.08 11.10 12.50
N LEU A 173 0.84 10.45 11.77
CA LEU A 173 2.22 10.24 12.21
C LEU A 173 2.97 11.58 12.29
N ALA A 174 2.82 12.46 11.27
CA ALA A 174 3.40 13.80 11.30
C ALA A 174 3.01 14.56 12.59
N ARG A 175 1.77 14.41 13.04
CA ARG A 175 1.32 14.97 14.30
C ARG A 175 2.03 14.39 15.53
N ARG A 176 2.34 13.08 15.53
CA ARG A 176 3.08 12.44 16.61
C ARG A 176 4.52 12.94 16.66
N ILE A 177 5.16 13.10 15.49
CA ILE A 177 6.50 13.69 15.36
C ILE A 177 6.53 15.13 15.87
N LEU A 178 5.52 15.95 15.50
CA LEU A 178 5.40 17.32 16.03
C LEU A 178 5.33 17.34 17.57
N ARG A 179 4.64 16.39 18.19
CA ARG A 179 4.57 16.28 19.65
C ARG A 179 5.90 15.84 20.25
N ALA A 180 6.62 14.90 19.61
CA ALA A 180 7.98 14.55 20.00
C ALA A 180 8.88 15.80 19.98
N LYS A 181 8.82 16.58 18.89
CA LYS A 181 9.56 17.85 18.76
C LYS A 181 9.22 18.85 19.88
N GLN A 182 7.93 19.00 20.19
CA GLN A 182 7.48 19.88 21.30
C GLN A 182 7.99 19.43 22.68
N ARG A 183 8.37 18.16 22.84
CA ARG A 183 8.99 17.58 24.03
C ARG A 183 10.51 17.63 24.02
N GLY A 184 11.12 18.19 22.96
CA GLY A 184 12.55 18.35 22.83
C GLY A 184 13.26 17.29 21.99
N ALA A 185 12.51 16.41 21.31
CA ALA A 185 13.13 15.43 20.41
C ALA A 185 13.94 16.12 19.29
N HIS A 186 15.06 15.50 18.95
CA HIS A 186 15.83 15.85 17.76
C HIS A 186 15.30 15.09 16.56
N VAL A 187 14.84 15.81 15.52
CA VAL A 187 14.18 15.23 14.35
C VAL A 187 15.05 15.47 13.11
N VAL A 188 15.49 14.38 12.50
CA VAL A 188 16.32 14.39 11.28
C VAL A 188 15.49 13.83 10.12
N ASP A 189 15.51 14.49 8.98
CA ASP A 189 14.90 14.02 7.74
C ASP A 189 15.97 13.68 6.71
N VAL A 190 15.94 12.47 6.17
CA VAL A 190 16.77 12.05 5.03
C VAL A 190 15.89 12.01 3.79
N SER A 191 16.16 12.86 2.83
CA SER A 191 15.21 13.14 1.75
C SER A 191 15.93 13.55 0.45
N PHE A 192 15.19 13.67 -0.64
CA PHE A 192 15.69 14.21 -1.92
C PHE A 192 15.52 15.73 -2.02
N ALA A 193 14.66 16.33 -1.21
CA ALA A 193 14.40 17.76 -1.22
C ALA A 193 13.85 18.20 0.12
N GLU A 194 14.05 19.46 0.47
CA GLU A 194 13.48 20.06 1.67
C GLU A 194 11.94 19.97 1.66
N ASN A 195 11.37 19.77 2.83
CA ASN A 195 9.93 19.72 3.01
C ASN A 195 9.41 21.03 3.61
N GLU A 196 8.92 21.92 2.75
CA GLU A 196 8.34 23.20 3.18
C GLU A 196 7.24 23.08 4.24
N ARG A 197 6.49 21.95 4.26
CA ARG A 197 5.43 21.69 5.25
C ARG A 197 5.98 21.37 6.63
N ALA A 198 7.24 20.95 6.69
CA ALA A 198 7.96 20.56 7.92
C ALA A 198 8.84 21.68 8.47
N LYS A 199 8.79 22.88 7.89
CA LYS A 199 9.61 24.02 8.30
C LYS A 199 9.43 24.30 9.80
N GLY A 200 10.54 24.27 10.53
CA GLY A 200 10.58 24.44 12.00
C GLY A 200 10.19 23.18 12.79
N ILE A 201 9.96 22.04 12.14
CA ILE A 201 9.73 20.75 12.81
C ILE A 201 10.99 19.91 12.77
N TYR A 202 11.67 19.82 11.63
CA TYR A 202 12.93 19.13 11.49
C TYR A 202 14.06 20.02 12.01
N ASP A 203 15.00 19.44 12.74
CA ASP A 203 16.24 20.10 13.18
C ASP A 203 17.29 20.09 12.09
N GLU A 204 17.27 19.02 11.30
CA GLU A 204 18.21 18.79 10.23
C GLU A 204 17.50 18.09 9.07
N THR A 205 17.71 18.54 7.86
CA THR A 205 17.36 17.80 6.64
C THR A 205 18.65 17.45 5.94
N ILE A 206 18.87 16.17 5.73
CA ILE A 206 20.02 15.62 5.03
C ILE A 206 19.59 15.27 3.62
N LEU A 207 20.04 16.02 2.64
CA LEU A 207 19.70 15.76 1.25
C LEU A 207 20.58 14.63 0.68
N ALA A 208 19.96 13.69 -0.01
CA ALA A 208 20.67 12.57 -0.63
C ALA A 208 21.81 13.07 -1.56
N GLU A 209 21.58 14.17 -2.28
CA GLU A 209 22.56 14.81 -3.15
C GLU A 209 23.82 15.29 -2.39
N GLU A 210 23.67 15.79 -1.16
CA GLU A 210 24.78 16.24 -0.33
C GLU A 210 25.69 15.10 0.12
N ILE A 211 25.10 13.89 0.29
CA ILE A 211 25.85 12.70 0.73
C ILE A 211 26.49 11.98 -0.44
N VAL A 212 25.71 11.73 -1.50
CA VAL A 212 26.13 10.85 -2.60
C VAL A 212 26.50 11.62 -3.88
N GLY A 213 26.40 12.94 -3.86
CA GLY A 213 26.96 13.86 -4.88
C GLY A 213 26.62 13.46 -6.31
N ASP A 214 27.64 13.21 -7.11
CA ASP A 214 27.52 12.87 -8.53
C ASP A 214 26.78 11.54 -8.77
N PHE A 215 26.67 10.66 -7.77
CA PHE A 215 25.91 9.41 -7.86
C PHE A 215 24.43 9.63 -8.25
N VAL A 216 23.80 10.71 -7.78
CA VAL A 216 22.43 11.06 -8.20
C VAL A 216 22.37 11.41 -9.69
N LYS A 217 23.45 12.00 -10.24
CA LYS A 217 23.57 12.29 -11.68
C LYS A 217 23.80 11.01 -12.48
N ASP A 218 24.61 10.10 -11.95
CA ASP A 218 24.89 8.81 -12.56
C ASP A 218 23.63 7.94 -12.62
N MET A 219 22.75 8.01 -11.61
CA MET A 219 21.43 7.39 -11.63
C MET A 219 20.59 7.79 -12.86
N LEU A 220 20.72 9.04 -13.32
CA LEU A 220 20.03 9.49 -14.54
C LEU A 220 20.57 8.81 -15.79
N SER A 221 21.81 8.33 -15.76
CA SER A 221 22.47 7.66 -16.91
C SER A 221 22.36 6.14 -16.84
N GLU A 222 22.39 5.52 -15.65
CA GLU A 222 22.57 4.07 -15.48
C GLU A 222 21.30 3.29 -15.08
N GLY A 223 20.20 3.99 -14.74
CA GLY A 223 18.90 3.35 -14.44
C GLY A 223 18.82 2.75 -13.04
N GLU A 224 19.59 3.25 -12.09
CA GLU A 224 19.51 2.88 -10.67
C GLU A 224 18.20 3.31 -10.02
N ASP A 225 17.82 2.68 -8.91
CA ASP A 225 16.56 2.93 -8.22
C ASP A 225 16.73 3.49 -6.79
N LEU A 226 15.62 3.69 -6.08
CA LEU A 226 15.65 4.17 -4.69
C LEU A 226 16.47 3.27 -3.76
N GLY A 227 16.56 1.97 -4.03
CA GLY A 227 17.31 1.02 -3.21
C GLY A 227 18.80 1.28 -3.26
N ASP A 228 19.34 1.56 -4.45
CA ASP A 228 20.75 1.86 -4.66
C ASP A 228 21.13 3.17 -3.94
N VAL A 229 20.32 4.23 -4.08
CA VAL A 229 20.52 5.50 -3.36
C VAL A 229 20.44 5.30 -1.86
N ALA A 230 19.40 4.63 -1.37
CA ALA A 230 19.22 4.40 0.05
C ALA A 230 20.39 3.63 0.65
N SER A 231 20.94 2.66 -0.09
CA SER A 231 22.10 1.87 0.33
C SER A 231 23.37 2.72 0.43
N ALA A 232 23.60 3.64 -0.51
CA ALA A 232 24.74 4.56 -0.47
C ALA A 232 24.60 5.56 0.68
N VAL A 233 23.42 6.15 0.85
CA VAL A 233 23.11 7.09 1.94
C VAL A 233 23.24 6.43 3.30
N ALA A 234 22.70 5.23 3.50
CA ALA A 234 22.79 4.52 4.77
C ALA A 234 24.26 4.25 5.17
N ARG A 235 25.10 3.83 4.24
CA ARG A 235 26.55 3.64 4.50
C ARG A 235 27.25 4.94 4.90
N ALA A 236 26.94 6.04 4.22
CA ALA A 236 27.52 7.34 4.53
C ALA A 236 27.08 7.86 5.91
N LEU A 237 25.81 7.68 6.27
CA LEU A 237 25.26 8.07 7.57
C LEU A 237 25.93 7.29 8.73
N VAL A 238 26.17 6.00 8.56
CA VAL A 238 26.91 5.19 9.53
C VAL A 238 28.34 5.69 9.69
N GLY A 239 29.02 6.07 8.60
CA GLY A 239 30.37 6.64 8.63
C GLY A 239 30.45 8.03 9.27
N GLY A 240 29.35 8.75 9.37
CA GLY A 240 29.28 10.15 9.84
C GLY A 240 29.18 10.36 11.36
N GLY A 241 29.10 9.30 12.18
CA GLY A 241 29.28 9.36 13.64
C GLY A 241 28.02 9.24 14.52
N GLU A 242 28.19 9.55 15.80
CA GLU A 242 27.26 9.28 16.94
C GLU A 242 25.90 10.02 16.88
N LYS A 243 25.71 10.95 15.96
CA LYS A 243 24.47 11.77 15.90
C LYS A 243 23.19 10.95 15.80
N LEU A 244 23.23 9.81 15.11
CA LEU A 244 22.06 8.97 14.82
C LEU A 244 21.95 7.74 15.74
N GLU A 245 22.89 7.53 16.67
CA GLU A 245 22.80 6.40 17.59
C GLU A 245 21.56 6.49 18.48
N ASN A 246 20.94 5.32 18.71
CA ASN A 246 19.73 5.15 19.52
C ASN A 246 18.52 5.99 19.05
N SER A 247 18.42 6.23 17.73
CA SER A 247 17.26 6.90 17.15
C SER A 247 16.06 5.96 16.98
N LEU A 248 14.87 6.53 16.78
CA LEU A 248 13.74 5.84 16.21
C LEU A 248 13.70 6.12 14.70
N ILE A 249 14.01 5.12 13.90
CA ILE A 249 13.97 5.21 12.44
C ILE A 249 12.55 4.91 11.95
N LEU A 250 11.99 5.82 11.16
CA LEU A 250 10.71 5.67 10.50
C LEU A 250 10.93 5.57 8.98
N ALA A 251 10.55 4.45 8.38
CA ALA A 251 10.68 4.19 6.95
C ALA A 251 9.38 3.65 6.36
N ASP A 252 9.17 3.77 5.05
CA ASP A 252 7.99 3.27 4.37
C ASP A 252 8.22 1.86 3.82
N LEU A 253 7.30 0.93 4.13
CA LEU A 253 7.26 -0.41 3.57
C LEU A 253 5.98 -0.55 2.75
N ASN A 254 6.10 -0.47 1.44
CA ASN A 254 4.98 -0.59 0.52
C ASN A 254 5.33 -1.48 -0.68
N LEU A 255 4.34 -1.79 -1.52
CA LEU A 255 4.50 -2.71 -2.67
C LEU A 255 5.58 -2.29 -3.66
N LEU A 256 5.81 -0.98 -3.79
CA LEU A 256 6.76 -0.40 -4.74
C LEU A 256 8.14 -0.17 -4.12
N SER A 257 8.33 -0.43 -2.82
CA SER A 257 9.63 -0.30 -2.17
C SER A 257 10.60 -1.33 -2.75
N PRO A 258 11.80 -0.94 -3.20
CA PRO A 258 12.83 -1.88 -3.58
C PRO A 258 13.29 -2.70 -2.37
N THR A 259 13.68 -3.94 -2.58
CA THR A 259 14.23 -4.80 -1.50
C THR A 259 15.48 -4.20 -0.86
N ASP A 260 16.32 -3.56 -1.67
CA ASP A 260 17.56 -2.92 -1.22
C ASP A 260 17.30 -1.68 -0.37
N PHE A 261 16.20 -0.96 -0.60
CA PHE A 261 15.74 0.11 0.30
C PHE A 261 15.43 -0.43 1.71
N ILE A 262 14.70 -1.54 1.79
CA ILE A 262 14.38 -2.18 3.09
C ILE A 262 15.65 -2.68 3.77
N SER A 263 16.56 -3.30 3.01
CA SER A 263 17.86 -3.75 3.51
C SER A 263 18.71 -2.59 4.02
N ALA A 264 18.71 -1.44 3.32
CA ALA A 264 19.44 -0.24 3.72
C ALA A 264 18.89 0.37 5.02
N ALA A 265 17.57 0.43 5.16
CA ALA A 265 16.92 0.93 6.39
C ALA A 265 17.22 0.03 7.60
N ILE A 266 17.21 -1.30 7.41
CA ILE A 266 17.57 -2.28 8.46
C ILE A 266 19.06 -2.16 8.80
N PHE A 267 19.94 -2.12 7.82
CA PHE A 267 21.37 -1.93 8.03
C PHE A 267 21.65 -0.65 8.85
N LEU A 268 21.02 0.46 8.49
CA LEU A 268 21.16 1.71 9.24
C LEU A 268 20.70 1.55 10.70
N ALA A 269 19.57 0.86 10.93
CA ALA A 269 19.07 0.63 12.27
C ALA A 269 20.02 -0.24 13.12
N GLU A 270 20.58 -1.30 12.55
CA GLU A 270 21.51 -2.21 13.22
C GLU A 270 22.82 -1.49 13.58
N GLU A 271 23.43 -0.79 12.64
CA GLU A 271 24.72 -0.12 12.84
C GLU A 271 24.63 1.08 13.82
N THR A 272 23.49 1.78 13.84
CA THR A 272 23.24 2.90 14.76
C THR A 272 22.57 2.46 16.07
N LYS A 273 22.36 1.16 16.29
CA LYS A 273 21.63 0.60 17.45
C LYS A 273 20.25 1.21 17.65
N SER A 274 19.62 1.60 16.55
CA SER A 274 18.33 2.30 16.51
C SER A 274 17.17 1.31 16.42
N GLN A 275 16.01 1.73 16.90
CA GLN A 275 14.77 1.01 16.64
C GLN A 275 14.24 1.42 15.27
N ILE A 276 13.62 0.48 14.55
CA ILE A 276 12.98 0.77 13.27
C ILE A 276 11.49 0.45 13.31
N LEU A 277 10.67 1.35 12.79
CA LEU A 277 9.25 1.14 12.52
C LEU A 277 8.97 1.34 11.03
N PHE A 278 8.57 0.28 10.36
CA PHE A 278 8.09 0.34 8.99
C PHE A 278 6.63 0.77 8.96
N MET A 279 6.37 1.93 8.38
CA MET A 279 5.03 2.42 8.08
C MET A 279 4.49 1.69 6.86
N LYS A 280 3.21 1.32 6.86
CA LYS A 280 2.57 0.54 5.79
C LYS A 280 1.30 1.23 5.28
N PRO A 281 1.04 1.19 3.96
CA PRO A 281 -0.11 1.88 3.38
C PRO A 281 -1.44 1.15 3.62
N PHE A 282 -1.41 -0.17 3.91
CA PHE A 282 -2.61 -0.98 4.06
C PHE A 282 -2.94 -1.23 5.53
N LEU A 283 -4.22 -1.09 5.87
CA LEU A 283 -4.71 -1.12 7.24
C LEU A 283 -4.33 -2.42 7.98
N ASN A 284 -4.57 -3.57 7.38
CA ASN A 284 -4.34 -4.88 7.98
C ASN A 284 -3.09 -5.58 7.45
N ALA A 285 -2.09 -4.81 6.97
CA ALA A 285 -0.84 -5.39 6.49
C ALA A 285 -0.16 -6.27 7.55
N ASN A 286 -0.15 -5.82 8.81
CA ASN A 286 0.42 -6.61 9.89
C ASN A 286 -0.38 -7.90 10.14
N GLY A 287 -1.70 -7.81 10.32
CA GLY A 287 -2.52 -8.97 10.66
C GLY A 287 -2.52 -10.06 9.59
N ALA A 288 -2.76 -9.68 8.34
CA ALA A 288 -2.81 -10.63 7.23
C ALA A 288 -1.46 -11.37 7.02
N ASN A 289 -0.34 -10.65 7.07
CA ASN A 289 0.97 -11.27 6.88
C ASN A 289 1.43 -12.07 8.09
N LEU A 290 1.08 -11.67 9.32
CA LEU A 290 1.34 -12.47 10.51
C LEU A 290 0.51 -13.77 10.53
N LEU A 291 -0.72 -13.76 10.00
CA LEU A 291 -1.51 -14.98 9.79
C LEU A 291 -0.86 -15.91 8.77
N SER A 292 -0.42 -15.39 7.62
CA SER A 292 0.32 -16.16 6.61
C SER A 292 1.54 -16.83 7.23
N ALA A 293 2.31 -16.08 8.03
CA ALA A 293 3.47 -16.61 8.75
C ALA A 293 3.09 -17.71 9.76
N ALA A 294 2.02 -17.49 10.55
CA ALA A 294 1.56 -18.44 11.56
C ALA A 294 1.05 -19.75 10.95
N MET A 295 0.48 -19.69 9.75
CA MET A 295 0.08 -20.86 8.95
C MET A 295 1.26 -21.48 8.20
N ASN A 296 2.48 -20.96 8.35
CA ASN A 296 3.67 -21.37 7.59
C ASN A 296 3.49 -21.28 6.06
N MET A 297 2.68 -20.35 5.60
CA MET A 297 2.46 -20.09 4.18
C MET A 297 3.38 -18.95 3.73
N ARG A 298 4.10 -19.19 2.63
CA ARG A 298 4.97 -18.19 2.01
C ARG A 298 4.50 -18.00 0.58
N GLY A 299 3.72 -16.97 0.33
CA GLY A 299 3.30 -16.61 -1.00
C GLY A 299 4.46 -16.17 -1.89
N ARG A 300 4.12 -15.69 -3.07
CA ARG A 300 5.06 -15.18 -4.07
C ARG A 300 4.93 -13.66 -4.20
N ASP A 301 5.99 -13.03 -4.69
CA ASP A 301 5.94 -11.61 -5.08
C ASP A 301 4.77 -11.37 -6.05
N ILE A 302 3.94 -10.40 -5.76
CA ILE A 302 2.79 -10.04 -6.61
C ILE A 302 3.23 -9.75 -8.06
N PHE A 303 4.37 -9.09 -8.25
CA PHE A 303 4.87 -8.77 -9.60
C PHE A 303 5.35 -10.01 -10.36
N GLU A 304 5.89 -11.03 -9.67
CA GLU A 304 6.19 -12.31 -10.29
C GLU A 304 4.92 -13.03 -10.72
N ILE A 305 3.87 -13.02 -9.89
CA ILE A 305 2.57 -13.62 -10.23
C ILE A 305 1.97 -12.90 -11.45
N LEU A 306 1.98 -11.56 -11.46
CA LEU A 306 1.44 -10.77 -12.57
C LEU A 306 2.21 -11.01 -13.89
N ASN A 307 3.52 -11.14 -13.82
CA ASN A 307 4.34 -11.49 -14.98
C ASN A 307 4.02 -12.92 -15.49
N ASP A 308 3.68 -13.85 -14.58
CA ASP A 308 3.23 -15.19 -14.97
C ASP A 308 1.80 -15.18 -15.56
N VAL A 309 0.93 -14.22 -15.19
CA VAL A 309 -0.34 -13.95 -15.89
C VAL A 309 -0.08 -13.45 -17.31
N GLU A 310 0.77 -12.45 -17.47
CA GLU A 310 1.14 -11.90 -18.80
C GLU A 310 1.73 -12.95 -19.73
N ARG A 311 2.45 -13.94 -19.18
CA ARG A 311 3.02 -15.06 -19.95
C ARG A 311 2.06 -16.24 -20.16
N GLY A 312 0.82 -16.14 -19.70
CA GLY A 312 -0.18 -17.21 -19.80
C GLY A 312 0.13 -18.46 -18.97
N LYS A 313 1.02 -18.39 -17.98
CA LYS A 313 1.27 -19.49 -17.04
C LYS A 313 0.18 -19.58 -15.98
N ILE A 314 -0.28 -18.43 -15.48
CA ILE A 314 -1.46 -18.31 -14.62
C ILE A 314 -2.65 -18.11 -15.55
N LYS A 315 -3.62 -19.00 -15.46
CA LYS A 315 -4.84 -19.02 -16.28
C LYS A 315 -6.09 -18.68 -15.48
N CYS A 316 -6.05 -18.91 -14.17
CA CYS A 316 -7.13 -18.64 -13.25
C CYS A 316 -6.66 -17.68 -12.17
N LEU A 317 -7.40 -16.58 -11.96
CA LEU A 317 -7.07 -15.57 -10.96
C LEU A 317 -8.27 -15.29 -10.05
N PHE A 318 -8.06 -15.38 -8.74
CA PHE A 318 -9.03 -14.99 -7.72
C PHE A 318 -8.56 -13.72 -7.00
N LEU A 319 -9.37 -12.67 -7.03
CA LEU A 319 -9.09 -11.37 -6.41
C LEU A 319 -10.03 -11.10 -5.24
N LEU A 320 -9.45 -10.74 -4.09
CA LEU A 320 -10.19 -10.32 -2.91
C LEU A 320 -9.86 -8.86 -2.54
N GLU A 321 -10.87 -7.99 -2.59
CA GLU A 321 -10.79 -6.58 -2.17
C GLU A 321 -9.64 -5.80 -2.82
N THR A 322 -9.34 -6.08 -4.08
CA THR A 322 -8.29 -5.40 -4.87
C THR A 322 -8.74 -5.10 -6.29
N ASP A 323 -8.09 -4.11 -6.91
CA ASP A 323 -8.19 -3.81 -8.33
C ASP A 323 -6.79 -3.65 -8.92
N LEU A 324 -6.32 -4.68 -9.62
CA LEU A 324 -4.96 -4.73 -10.17
C LEU A 324 -4.68 -3.67 -11.23
N LEU A 325 -5.71 -3.08 -11.85
CA LEU A 325 -5.54 -1.99 -12.80
C LEU A 325 -5.13 -0.67 -12.12
N TYR A 326 -5.33 -0.56 -10.81
CA TYR A 326 -5.08 0.65 -10.03
C TYR A 326 -4.19 0.44 -8.81
N ASP A 327 -4.23 -0.74 -8.16
CA ASP A 327 -3.47 -1.00 -6.95
C ASP A 327 -2.00 -1.27 -7.27
N GLY A 328 -1.13 -0.53 -6.61
CA GLY A 328 0.29 -0.81 -6.46
C GLY A 328 1.15 -0.99 -7.71
N GLY A 329 0.82 -1.80 -8.64
CA GLY A 329 1.65 -2.13 -9.78
C GLY A 329 0.96 -1.98 -11.14
N GLY A 330 -0.34 -1.69 -11.15
CA GLY A 330 -1.17 -1.47 -12.34
C GLY A 330 -0.86 -2.47 -13.48
N VAL A 331 -1.64 -3.51 -13.60
CA VAL A 331 -1.58 -4.40 -14.77
C VAL A 331 -2.23 -3.68 -15.94
N ASP A 332 -1.67 -3.79 -17.12
CA ASP A 332 -2.39 -3.40 -18.34
C ASP A 332 -3.57 -4.36 -18.54
N GLY A 333 -4.72 -3.83 -18.96
CA GLY A 333 -5.89 -4.65 -19.25
C GLY A 333 -5.59 -5.77 -20.26
N THR A 334 -4.65 -5.55 -21.18
CA THR A 334 -4.22 -6.56 -22.16
C THR A 334 -3.56 -7.79 -21.52
N ALA A 335 -2.91 -7.63 -20.36
CA ALA A 335 -2.33 -8.77 -19.65
C ALA A 335 -3.40 -9.74 -19.12
N LEU A 336 -4.61 -9.21 -18.84
CA LEU A 336 -5.74 -10.02 -18.36
C LEU A 336 -6.37 -10.87 -19.48
N GLU A 337 -6.13 -10.55 -20.76
CA GLU A 337 -6.63 -11.32 -21.91
C GLU A 337 -6.05 -12.75 -21.95
N ASN A 338 -4.93 -13.00 -21.27
CA ASN A 338 -4.33 -14.34 -21.16
C ASN A 338 -5.00 -15.19 -20.06
N LEU A 339 -5.89 -14.63 -19.23
CA LEU A 339 -6.65 -15.40 -18.25
C LEU A 339 -7.79 -16.16 -18.94
N GLU A 340 -7.96 -17.41 -18.56
CA GLU A 340 -9.10 -18.23 -18.95
C GLU A 340 -10.28 -18.07 -17.97
N PHE A 341 -9.99 -17.59 -16.74
CA PHE A 341 -10.99 -17.42 -15.70
C PHE A 341 -10.57 -16.39 -14.64
N LEU A 342 -11.43 -15.42 -14.39
CA LEU A 342 -11.22 -14.36 -13.41
C LEU A 342 -12.40 -14.26 -12.44
N VAL A 343 -12.12 -14.43 -11.15
CA VAL A 343 -13.08 -14.19 -10.05
C VAL A 343 -12.70 -12.91 -9.31
N VAL A 344 -13.65 -12.00 -9.15
CA VAL A 344 -13.47 -10.75 -8.41
C VAL A 344 -14.48 -10.67 -7.27
N GLN A 345 -13.99 -10.74 -6.03
CA GLN A 345 -14.79 -10.54 -4.82
C GLN A 345 -14.45 -9.18 -4.20
N ASN A 346 -15.30 -8.18 -4.42
CA ASN A 346 -15.11 -6.81 -3.96
C ASN A 346 -16.40 -6.22 -3.40
N ALA A 347 -16.28 -5.23 -2.51
CA ALA A 347 -17.44 -4.50 -1.99
C ALA A 347 -18.05 -3.53 -3.01
N PHE A 348 -17.23 -2.99 -3.90
CA PHE A 348 -17.64 -1.97 -4.87
C PHE A 348 -17.23 -2.36 -6.28
N LYS A 349 -18.01 -1.88 -7.26
CA LYS A 349 -17.65 -1.98 -8.66
C LYS A 349 -16.33 -1.25 -8.92
N SER A 350 -15.44 -1.90 -9.66
CA SER A 350 -14.13 -1.39 -10.04
C SER A 350 -13.83 -1.75 -11.50
N ALA A 351 -12.76 -1.18 -12.07
CA ALA A 351 -12.45 -1.42 -13.48
C ALA A 351 -12.19 -2.91 -13.77
N ILE A 352 -11.46 -3.60 -12.89
CA ILE A 352 -11.17 -5.03 -13.08
C ILE A 352 -12.44 -5.90 -13.03
N SER A 353 -13.49 -5.45 -12.34
CA SER A 353 -14.75 -6.20 -12.28
C SER A 353 -15.48 -6.29 -13.62
N GLU A 354 -15.10 -5.47 -14.62
CA GLU A 354 -15.66 -5.51 -15.97
C GLU A 354 -15.06 -6.64 -16.82
N PHE A 355 -13.90 -7.17 -16.42
CA PHE A 355 -13.22 -8.30 -17.07
C PHE A 355 -13.55 -9.65 -16.40
N ALA A 356 -14.23 -9.64 -15.25
CA ALA A 356 -14.45 -10.83 -14.46
C ALA A 356 -15.50 -11.77 -15.05
N ASP A 357 -15.21 -13.05 -15.07
CA ASP A 357 -16.18 -14.12 -15.38
C ASP A 357 -17.17 -14.28 -14.24
N ILE A 358 -16.69 -14.17 -12.99
CA ILE A 358 -17.53 -14.17 -11.80
C ILE A 358 -17.22 -12.94 -10.95
N THR A 359 -18.26 -12.19 -10.61
CA THR A 359 -18.21 -11.16 -9.58
C THR A 359 -19.00 -11.58 -8.36
N ILE A 360 -18.43 -11.39 -7.17
CA ILE A 360 -19.09 -11.69 -5.90
C ILE A 360 -19.05 -10.44 -5.01
N CYS A 361 -20.23 -9.99 -4.57
CA CYS A 361 -20.33 -8.81 -3.73
C CYS A 361 -19.91 -9.12 -2.30
N SER A 362 -18.89 -8.43 -1.77
CA SER A 362 -18.53 -8.42 -0.36
C SER A 362 -19.07 -7.16 0.36
N GLU A 363 -18.81 -7.03 1.65
CA GLU A 363 -19.29 -5.89 2.42
C GLU A 363 -18.20 -4.80 2.56
N PRO A 364 -18.57 -3.49 2.57
CA PRO A 364 -17.63 -2.43 2.92
C PRO A 364 -17.15 -2.60 4.37
N LEU A 365 -15.92 -2.18 4.65
CA LEU A 365 -15.27 -2.40 5.95
C LEU A 365 -16.15 -2.01 7.16
N PHE A 366 -16.88 -0.89 7.09
CA PHE A 366 -17.72 -0.42 8.20
C PHE A 366 -18.95 -1.32 8.49
N LEU A 367 -19.29 -2.23 7.58
CA LEU A 367 -20.33 -3.24 7.77
C LEU A 367 -19.76 -4.59 8.18
N LYS A 368 -18.46 -4.82 7.99
CA LYS A 368 -17.83 -6.11 8.31
C LYS A 368 -17.73 -6.33 9.81
N LYS A 369 -18.07 -7.52 10.23
CA LYS A 369 -17.64 -8.06 11.53
C LYS A 369 -16.21 -8.57 11.36
N GLY A 370 -15.33 -8.20 12.28
CA GLY A 370 -13.96 -8.68 12.23
C GLY A 370 -12.98 -7.73 12.88
N THR A 371 -11.72 -8.16 12.88
CA THR A 371 -10.61 -7.44 13.47
C THR A 371 -9.51 -7.17 12.45
N VAL A 372 -8.68 -6.17 12.72
CA VAL A 372 -7.45 -5.89 11.97
C VAL A 372 -6.30 -5.64 12.94
N VAL A 373 -5.07 -5.84 12.49
CA VAL A 373 -3.87 -5.45 13.23
C VAL A 373 -3.18 -4.32 12.47
N ASN A 374 -3.24 -3.12 13.04
CA ASN A 374 -2.66 -1.93 12.45
C ASN A 374 -1.12 -1.89 12.53
N VAL A 375 -0.51 -0.82 12.02
CA VAL A 375 0.96 -0.64 12.04
C VAL A 375 1.55 -0.61 13.44
N GLU A 376 0.77 -0.24 14.47
CA GLU A 376 1.18 -0.29 15.87
C GLU A 376 1.23 -1.72 16.43
N GLY A 377 0.75 -2.73 15.71
CA GLY A 377 0.45 -4.05 16.24
C GLY A 377 -0.86 -4.08 17.04
N ARG A 378 -1.62 -3.01 17.07
CA ARG A 378 -2.86 -2.85 17.83
C ARG A 378 -4.01 -3.55 17.14
N VAL A 379 -4.79 -4.31 17.92
CA VAL A 379 -5.99 -4.99 17.43
C VAL A 379 -7.17 -4.02 17.44
N LEU A 380 -7.75 -3.79 16.28
CA LEU A 380 -8.87 -2.88 16.08
C LEU A 380 -10.07 -3.63 15.51
N SER A 381 -11.29 -3.21 15.90
CA SER A 381 -12.53 -3.76 15.36
C SER A 381 -12.95 -3.02 14.09
N ALA A 382 -13.38 -3.73 13.07
CA ALA A 382 -14.01 -3.16 11.87
C ALA A 382 -15.35 -2.47 12.19
N GLY A 383 -16.08 -2.99 13.17
CA GLY A 383 -17.23 -2.33 13.81
C GLY A 383 -18.60 -2.68 13.27
N GLY A 384 -18.72 -3.52 12.24
CA GLY A 384 -19.99 -4.03 11.70
C GLY A 384 -20.36 -5.44 12.20
N ASP A 385 -21.43 -5.99 11.62
CA ASP A 385 -21.99 -7.29 11.99
C ASP A 385 -21.94 -8.31 10.83
N ALA A 386 -21.63 -7.87 9.61
CA ALA A 386 -21.65 -8.73 8.43
C ALA A 386 -20.47 -9.72 8.40
N GLN A 387 -20.79 -11.00 8.23
CA GLN A 387 -19.85 -12.13 8.18
C GLN A 387 -19.72 -12.72 6.78
N ARG A 388 -20.47 -12.16 5.83
CA ARG A 388 -20.71 -12.69 4.49
C ARG A 388 -19.44 -13.06 3.72
N THR A 389 -18.38 -12.23 3.75
CA THR A 389 -17.14 -12.50 3.01
C THR A 389 -16.47 -13.79 3.51
N VAL A 390 -16.42 -13.99 4.83
CA VAL A 390 -15.88 -15.22 5.43
C VAL A 390 -16.71 -16.43 5.01
N GLU A 391 -18.05 -16.33 5.12
CA GLU A 391 -18.96 -17.41 4.74
C GLU A 391 -18.85 -17.81 3.27
N ILE A 392 -18.64 -16.83 2.37
CA ILE A 392 -18.42 -17.08 0.94
C ILE A 392 -17.11 -17.83 0.73
N LEU A 393 -16.01 -17.36 1.31
CA LEU A 393 -14.70 -17.99 1.17
C LEU A 393 -14.68 -19.43 1.71
N GLU A 394 -15.34 -19.67 2.86
CA GLU A 394 -15.48 -21.00 3.44
C GLU A 394 -16.29 -21.94 2.53
N ARG A 395 -17.36 -21.45 1.91
CA ARG A 395 -18.13 -22.26 0.95
C ARG A 395 -17.40 -22.56 -0.35
N ILE A 396 -16.61 -21.59 -0.85
CA ILE A 396 -15.76 -21.82 -2.05
C ILE A 396 -14.68 -22.87 -1.74
N SER A 397 -14.02 -22.79 -0.58
CA SER A 397 -13.01 -23.77 -0.16
C SER A 397 -13.61 -25.15 0.13
N GLY A 398 -14.88 -25.21 0.49
CA GLY A 398 -15.54 -26.42 0.96
C GLY A 398 -15.29 -26.75 2.43
N ALA A 399 -14.62 -25.85 3.15
CA ALA A 399 -14.49 -25.92 4.60
C ALA A 399 -15.77 -25.35 5.21
N GLU A 400 -16.56 -26.14 5.90
CA GLU A 400 -17.85 -25.70 6.47
C GLU A 400 -17.69 -25.06 7.86
N ARG A 401 -16.61 -24.25 8.07
CA ARG A 401 -16.39 -23.58 9.36
C ARG A 401 -17.38 -22.42 9.52
N THR A 402 -17.91 -22.28 10.71
CA THR A 402 -18.67 -21.08 11.09
C THR A 402 -17.76 -19.88 11.25
N TYR A 403 -18.27 -18.67 11.10
CA TYR A 403 -17.53 -17.44 11.37
C TYR A 403 -16.83 -17.46 12.74
N LYS A 404 -17.50 -17.99 13.77
CA LYS A 404 -16.94 -18.06 15.13
C LYS A 404 -15.69 -18.94 15.18
N GLN A 405 -15.69 -20.08 14.50
CA GLN A 405 -14.54 -20.98 14.42
C GLN A 405 -13.37 -20.30 13.69
N VAL A 406 -13.63 -19.63 12.58
CA VAL A 406 -12.62 -18.85 11.84
C VAL A 406 -12.05 -17.73 12.71
N GLN A 407 -12.89 -17.01 13.45
CA GLN A 407 -12.44 -15.95 14.36
C GLN A 407 -11.58 -16.50 15.50
N GLU A 408 -11.99 -17.58 16.16
CA GLU A 408 -11.22 -18.20 17.23
C GLU A 408 -9.85 -18.69 16.74
N GLU A 409 -9.79 -19.24 15.53
CA GLU A 409 -8.55 -19.69 14.90
C GLU A 409 -7.65 -18.49 14.53
N ALA A 410 -8.18 -17.44 13.90
CA ALA A 410 -7.43 -16.24 13.58
C ALA A 410 -6.85 -15.58 14.84
N TRP A 411 -7.65 -15.48 15.89
CA TRP A 411 -7.21 -14.90 17.17
C TRP A 411 -6.16 -15.77 17.85
N LYS A 412 -6.29 -17.10 17.79
CA LYS A 412 -5.28 -18.02 18.29
C LYS A 412 -3.95 -17.84 17.58
N HIS A 413 -3.95 -17.79 16.25
CA HIS A 413 -2.73 -17.58 15.46
C HIS A 413 -2.06 -16.23 15.75
N LEU A 414 -2.84 -15.19 15.99
CA LEU A 414 -2.36 -13.85 16.29
C LEU A 414 -2.10 -13.61 17.78
N GLY A 415 -2.40 -14.59 18.66
CA GLY A 415 -2.25 -14.42 20.11
C GLY A 415 -3.23 -13.40 20.71
N ILE A 416 -4.38 -13.18 20.06
CA ILE A 416 -5.41 -12.25 20.54
C ILE A 416 -6.26 -12.97 21.61
N SER A 417 -6.22 -12.48 22.86
CA SER A 417 -7.02 -13.03 23.97
C SER A 417 -8.31 -12.25 24.25
N LYS A 418 -8.31 -10.96 23.93
CA LYS A 418 -9.46 -10.06 24.09
C LYS A 418 -9.41 -8.95 23.05
N LEU A 419 -10.55 -8.32 22.81
CA LEU A 419 -10.65 -7.14 21.96
C LEU A 419 -10.76 -5.87 22.80
N ASN A 420 -9.63 -5.19 23.00
CA ASN A 420 -9.55 -3.89 23.65
C ASN A 420 -8.52 -3.04 22.90
N GLU A 421 -8.96 -2.04 22.18
CA GLU A 421 -8.07 -1.21 21.37
C GLU A 421 -6.96 -0.48 22.13
N TYR A 422 -7.06 -0.36 23.44
CA TYR A 422 -6.03 0.28 24.27
C TYR A 422 -4.96 -0.71 24.74
N GLU A 423 -5.32 -1.99 24.90
CA GLU A 423 -4.48 -2.99 25.58
C GLU A 423 -4.10 -4.17 24.69
N SER A 424 -4.85 -4.42 23.61
CA SER A 424 -4.62 -5.59 22.77
C SER A 424 -3.63 -5.28 21.66
N PHE A 425 -2.44 -5.84 21.78
CA PHE A 425 -1.38 -5.76 20.78
C PHE A 425 -0.94 -7.17 20.39
N VAL A 426 -0.65 -7.33 19.12
CA VAL A 426 -0.02 -8.52 18.55
C VAL A 426 1.48 -8.25 18.47
N ALA A 427 2.28 -9.05 19.18
CA ALA A 427 3.70 -9.11 18.94
C ALA A 427 3.96 -10.13 17.80
N PRO A 428 4.86 -9.84 16.85
CA PRO A 428 5.32 -10.88 15.94
C PRO A 428 5.80 -12.06 16.78
N ALA A 429 5.17 -13.24 16.63
CA ALA A 429 5.71 -14.44 17.24
C ALA A 429 7.17 -14.55 16.80
N SER A 430 8.07 -14.90 17.72
CA SER A 430 9.41 -15.31 17.37
C SER A 430 9.27 -16.63 16.59
N ILE A 431 8.91 -16.50 15.29
CA ILE A 431 8.98 -17.62 14.38
C ILE A 431 10.45 -17.99 14.41
N ALA A 432 10.75 -19.21 14.88
CA ALA A 432 12.10 -19.72 14.99
C ALA A 432 12.76 -19.56 13.59
N SER A 433 13.28 -18.40 13.34
CA SER A 433 14.04 -18.09 12.16
C SER A 433 15.36 -18.81 12.35
N GLY A 434 15.57 -19.84 11.55
CA GLY A 434 16.95 -20.25 11.30
C GLY A 434 17.70 -18.98 10.95
N LYS A 435 18.62 -18.54 11.81
CA LYS A 435 19.41 -17.31 11.69
C LYS A 435 19.96 -17.17 10.28
N LYS A 436 19.20 -16.53 9.39
CA LYS A 436 19.76 -15.95 8.17
C LYS A 436 20.22 -14.55 8.55
N ARG A 437 21.52 -14.44 8.84
CA ARG A 437 22.20 -13.14 8.85
C ARG A 437 21.82 -12.40 7.58
N ALA A 438 21.49 -11.11 7.72
CA ALA A 438 21.36 -10.20 6.58
C ALA A 438 22.49 -10.52 5.59
N ARG A 439 22.16 -10.84 4.36
CA ARG A 439 23.17 -11.09 3.33
C ARG A 439 23.99 -9.81 3.22
N LYS A 440 25.31 -9.92 3.42
CA LYS A 440 26.23 -8.84 3.07
C LYS A 440 25.85 -8.34 1.68
N VAL A 441 25.59 -7.05 1.56
CA VAL A 441 25.38 -6.36 0.28
C VAL A 441 26.67 -6.59 -0.52
N THR A 442 26.65 -7.61 -1.37
CA THR A 442 27.75 -7.89 -2.31
C THR A 442 27.41 -7.16 -3.60
N ASN A 443 28.34 -6.35 -4.07
CA ASN A 443 28.30 -5.82 -5.44
C ASN A 443 28.10 -6.99 -6.42
N LYS A 444 26.88 -7.13 -6.95
CA LYS A 444 26.67 -7.95 -8.14
C LYS A 444 27.05 -7.10 -9.34
N GLU A 445 28.09 -7.50 -10.02
CA GLU A 445 28.34 -7.03 -11.38
C GLU A 445 27.09 -7.29 -12.23
N LYS A 446 26.41 -6.22 -12.62
CA LYS A 446 25.28 -6.27 -13.54
C LYS A 446 25.82 -6.60 -14.93
N LYS A 447 25.55 -7.80 -15.45
CA LYS A 447 25.70 -8.07 -16.89
C LYS A 447 24.61 -7.27 -17.62
N GLY A 448 25.05 -6.34 -18.46
CA GLY A 448 24.19 -5.49 -19.27
C GLY A 448 23.28 -6.34 -20.19
N VAL A 449 22.01 -6.09 -20.13
CA VAL A 449 21.04 -6.51 -21.15
C VAL A 449 21.13 -5.47 -22.27
N GLY A 450 21.51 -5.92 -23.46
CA GLY A 450 21.66 -5.06 -24.63
C GLY A 450 20.34 -4.40 -25.00
N ALA A 451 20.34 -3.06 -25.01
CA ALA A 451 19.22 -2.28 -25.52
C ALA A 451 19.27 -2.26 -27.06
N GLU A 452 18.17 -2.62 -27.69
CA GLU A 452 17.98 -2.47 -29.12
C GLU A 452 17.94 -0.99 -29.52
N LYS A 453 18.87 -0.61 -30.40
CA LYS A 453 18.93 0.70 -31.02
C LYS A 453 17.97 0.75 -32.22
N SER A 454 16.80 1.34 -32.04
CA SER A 454 15.98 1.72 -33.21
C SER A 454 14.79 2.62 -32.87
N GLU A 455 14.98 3.78 -32.25
CA GLU A 455 13.95 4.84 -32.15
C GLU A 455 14.55 6.22 -31.83
N GLU A 456 15.78 6.46 -32.18
CA GLU A 456 16.60 7.57 -31.68
C GLU A 456 16.40 8.92 -32.41
N GLU A 457 15.66 8.96 -33.52
CA GLU A 457 15.58 10.20 -34.34
C GLU A 457 14.36 11.11 -34.09
N ALA A 458 13.35 10.68 -33.31
CA ALA A 458 12.12 11.47 -33.07
C ALA A 458 12.08 12.22 -31.71
N ARG A 459 13.16 12.20 -30.90
CA ARG A 459 13.11 12.61 -29.47
C ARG A 459 14.00 13.79 -29.10
N LYS A 460 14.16 14.80 -29.97
CA LYS A 460 15.09 15.93 -29.70
C LYS A 460 14.69 16.87 -28.55
N ASP A 461 13.46 16.82 -28.04
CA ASP A 461 12.95 17.76 -27.03
C ASP A 461 12.61 17.15 -25.66
N ALA A 462 12.69 15.83 -25.49
CA ALA A 462 12.41 15.19 -24.22
C ALA A 462 13.60 15.25 -23.25
N LEU A 463 13.34 15.63 -22.00
CA LEU A 463 14.34 15.72 -20.95
C LEU A 463 14.16 14.57 -19.95
N THR A 464 15.27 13.95 -19.57
CA THR A 464 15.25 12.93 -18.53
C THR A 464 15.22 13.57 -17.14
N GLN A 465 14.33 13.11 -16.27
CA GLN A 465 14.16 13.56 -14.89
C GLN A 465 13.96 12.37 -13.96
N LEU A 466 14.27 12.54 -12.67
CA LEU A 466 13.84 11.64 -11.62
C LEU A 466 12.45 12.07 -11.12
N LEU A 467 11.51 11.15 -11.06
CA LEU A 467 10.19 11.37 -10.48
C LEU A 467 10.09 10.64 -9.14
N TRP A 468 9.97 11.40 -8.05
CA TRP A 468 9.68 10.88 -6.73
C TRP A 468 8.18 10.91 -6.47
N GLN A 469 7.55 9.73 -6.39
CA GLN A 469 6.14 9.58 -6.10
C GLN A 469 5.93 9.37 -4.59
N LYS A 470 5.49 10.41 -3.89
CA LYS A 470 5.13 10.33 -2.47
C LYS A 470 3.80 9.63 -2.30
N THR A 471 3.81 8.43 -1.77
CA THR A 471 2.66 7.52 -1.71
C THR A 471 1.63 7.92 -0.65
N SER A 472 0.72 8.81 -0.99
CA SER A 472 -0.38 9.23 -0.10
C SER A 472 -1.46 8.14 0.05
N PRO A 473 -2.37 8.23 1.04
CA PRO A 473 -3.53 7.34 1.10
C PRO A 473 -4.37 7.33 -0.18
N PHE A 474 -4.44 8.46 -0.90
CA PHE A 474 -5.14 8.53 -2.19
C PHE A 474 -4.41 7.82 -3.32
N PHE A 475 -3.09 7.70 -3.24
CA PHE A 475 -2.29 6.93 -4.18
C PHE A 475 -2.69 5.45 -4.16
N TRP A 476 -2.72 4.85 -2.96
CA TRP A 476 -3.02 3.43 -2.77
C TRP A 476 -4.49 3.06 -2.97
N HIS A 477 -5.38 4.03 -2.82
CA HIS A 477 -6.82 3.83 -2.98
C HIS A 477 -7.37 4.56 -4.22
N ALA A 478 -6.59 4.67 -5.28
CA ALA A 478 -6.98 5.40 -6.49
C ALA A 478 -8.27 4.83 -7.11
N TRP A 479 -8.43 3.51 -7.15
CA TRP A 479 -9.62 2.84 -7.65
C TRP A 479 -10.87 3.05 -6.77
N GLN A 480 -10.67 3.40 -5.50
CA GLN A 480 -11.74 3.70 -4.56
C GLN A 480 -12.16 5.19 -4.58
N THR A 481 -11.51 6.02 -5.39
CA THR A 481 -11.85 7.44 -5.45
C THR A 481 -13.04 7.71 -6.36
N THR A 482 -13.96 8.59 -5.93
CA THR A 482 -15.06 9.08 -6.75
C THR A 482 -14.65 10.34 -7.50
N ARG A 483 -15.46 10.79 -8.48
CA ARG A 483 -15.26 12.09 -9.14
C ARG A 483 -15.19 13.27 -8.15
N ARG A 484 -15.83 13.16 -6.97
CA ARG A 484 -15.81 14.19 -5.92
C ARG A 484 -14.54 14.17 -5.08
N THR A 485 -13.89 13.01 -4.97
CA THR A 485 -12.63 12.85 -4.27
C THR A 485 -11.43 12.95 -5.20
N LYS A 486 -11.60 12.65 -6.50
CA LYS A 486 -10.58 12.86 -7.51
C LYS A 486 -10.21 14.34 -7.54
N ARG A 487 -8.96 14.65 -7.27
CA ARG A 487 -8.38 15.87 -7.82
C ARG A 487 -8.45 15.73 -9.32
N SER A 488 -8.83 16.81 -9.99
CA SER A 488 -9.09 16.81 -11.43
C SER A 488 -7.92 16.27 -12.25
N GLU A 489 -6.67 16.39 -11.77
CA GLU A 489 -5.46 16.00 -12.50
C GLU A 489 -4.32 15.77 -11.50
N ALA A 490 -3.42 14.85 -11.82
CA ALA A 490 -2.18 14.69 -11.07
C ALA A 490 -1.38 16.00 -11.21
N ILE A 491 -0.88 16.52 -10.10
CA ILE A 491 -0.05 17.72 -10.07
C ILE A 491 1.37 17.29 -9.71
N VAL A 492 2.32 17.68 -10.56
CA VAL A 492 3.74 17.41 -10.35
C VAL A 492 4.46 18.71 -10.01
N GLU A 493 5.25 18.71 -8.96
CA GLU A 493 6.16 19.79 -8.63
C GLU A 493 7.39 19.70 -9.51
N ILE A 494 7.80 20.82 -10.12
CA ILE A 494 8.98 20.91 -10.97
C ILE A 494 9.83 22.11 -10.57
N SER A 495 11.14 22.04 -10.83
CA SER A 495 12.05 23.15 -10.56
C SER A 495 11.83 24.34 -11.52
N PRO A 496 12.19 25.56 -11.10
CA PRO A 496 12.15 26.73 -11.99
C PRO A 496 13.05 26.56 -13.24
N SER A 497 14.15 25.83 -13.11
CA SER A 497 15.06 25.55 -14.24
C SER A 497 14.43 24.62 -15.26
N LEU A 498 13.74 23.57 -14.84
CA LEU A 498 13.02 22.65 -15.74
C LEU A 498 11.88 23.38 -16.47
N ALA A 499 11.10 24.20 -15.73
CA ALA A 499 10.04 24.99 -16.33
C ALA A 499 10.55 25.92 -17.45
N ARG A 500 11.70 26.57 -17.24
CA ARG A 500 12.36 27.42 -18.26
C ARG A 500 12.85 26.61 -19.46
N ARG A 501 13.50 25.45 -19.22
CA ARG A 501 14.03 24.60 -20.30
C ARG A 501 12.92 24.07 -21.23
N LEU A 502 11.75 23.76 -20.67
CA LEU A 502 10.59 23.28 -21.43
C LEU A 502 9.68 24.42 -21.91
N ASN A 503 10.04 25.69 -21.63
CA ASN A 503 9.27 26.88 -21.98
C ASN A 503 7.78 26.75 -21.56
N LEU A 504 7.56 26.43 -20.27
CA LEU A 504 6.25 26.17 -19.70
C LEU A 504 5.65 27.42 -19.07
N PHE A 505 4.36 27.66 -19.35
CA PHE A 505 3.58 28.72 -18.76
C PHE A 505 2.45 28.18 -17.91
N LYS A 506 1.91 29.03 -17.00
CA LYS A 506 0.78 28.66 -16.13
C LYS A 506 -0.43 28.20 -16.94
N GLY A 507 -0.94 27.02 -16.60
CA GLY A 507 -2.10 26.41 -17.28
C GLY A 507 -1.74 25.42 -18.39
N GLU A 508 -0.47 25.30 -18.73
CA GLU A 508 0.01 24.26 -19.64
C GLU A 508 0.21 22.94 -18.90
N MET A 509 0.39 21.87 -19.66
CA MET A 509 0.54 20.52 -19.14
C MET A 509 1.92 19.96 -19.49
N LEU A 510 2.41 19.06 -18.65
CA LEU A 510 3.55 18.21 -18.94
C LEU A 510 3.08 16.87 -19.52
N GLU A 511 3.84 16.32 -20.44
CA GLU A 511 3.74 14.94 -20.85
C GLU A 511 4.92 14.16 -20.24
N ILE A 512 4.61 13.17 -19.42
CA ILE A 512 5.59 12.31 -18.75
C ILE A 512 5.51 10.94 -19.41
N ARG A 513 6.66 10.41 -19.84
CA ARG A 513 6.76 9.11 -20.52
C ARG A 513 7.67 8.16 -19.75
N ARG A 514 7.27 6.89 -19.70
CA ARG A 514 8.07 5.78 -19.19
C ARG A 514 7.57 4.45 -19.77
N GLY A 515 8.50 3.61 -20.25
CA GLY A 515 8.19 2.24 -20.70
C GLY A 515 7.11 2.16 -21.80
N GLY A 516 7.06 3.15 -22.71
CA GLY A 516 6.04 3.22 -23.77
C GLY A 516 4.71 3.86 -23.35
N GLU A 517 4.48 4.07 -22.04
CA GLU A 517 3.31 4.78 -21.53
C GLU A 517 3.57 6.30 -21.49
N SER A 518 2.55 7.09 -21.79
CA SER A 518 2.59 8.54 -21.60
C SER A 518 1.42 9.03 -20.76
N ARG A 519 1.65 10.08 -19.98
CA ARG A 519 0.62 10.71 -19.16
C ARG A 519 0.75 12.23 -19.16
N ARG A 520 -0.36 12.90 -19.41
CA ARG A 520 -0.45 14.36 -19.26
C ARG A 520 -0.77 14.72 -17.81
N VAL A 521 0.00 15.64 -17.24
CA VAL A 521 -0.14 16.07 -15.86
C VAL A 521 -0.03 17.58 -15.74
N ALA A 522 -0.78 18.18 -14.82
CA ALA A 522 -0.60 19.56 -14.42
C ALA A 522 0.67 19.71 -13.61
N PHE A 523 1.27 20.90 -13.58
CA PHE A 523 2.47 21.16 -12.80
C PHE A 523 2.35 22.40 -11.93
N ARG A 524 3.22 22.49 -10.94
CA ARG A 524 3.52 23.72 -10.20
C ARG A 524 5.02 23.87 -10.04
N ILE A 525 5.49 25.09 -10.02
CA ILE A 525 6.90 25.39 -9.78
C ILE A 525 7.16 25.34 -8.27
N ALA A 526 8.23 24.66 -7.86
CA ALA A 526 8.69 24.52 -6.48
C ALA A 526 10.21 24.61 -6.42
N GLU A 527 10.74 25.06 -5.29
CA GLU A 527 12.18 25.09 -5.03
C GLU A 527 12.67 23.66 -4.72
N ILE A 528 12.98 22.92 -5.76
CA ILE A 528 13.49 21.55 -5.72
C ILE A 528 14.66 21.39 -6.67
N PRO A 529 15.54 20.37 -6.50
CA PRO A 529 16.65 20.11 -7.41
C PRO A 529 16.23 20.05 -8.88
N SER A 530 17.08 20.50 -9.77
CA SER A 530 16.76 20.64 -11.22
C SER A 530 16.53 19.32 -11.94
N TYR A 531 17.03 18.22 -11.38
CA TYR A 531 16.89 16.86 -11.89
C TYR A 531 15.67 16.12 -11.31
N LEU A 532 14.98 16.70 -10.30
CA LEU A 532 13.92 16.06 -9.54
C LEU A 532 12.55 16.63 -9.89
N MET A 533 11.57 15.75 -9.94
CA MET A 533 10.13 16.05 -9.96
C MET A 533 9.46 15.32 -8.78
N ILE A 534 8.48 15.94 -8.16
CA ILE A 534 7.77 15.34 -7.01
C ILE A 534 6.28 15.26 -7.31
N SER A 535 5.67 14.10 -7.09
CA SER A 535 4.23 13.91 -7.17
C SER A 535 3.68 13.26 -5.90
N THR A 536 2.48 13.66 -5.49
CA THR A 536 1.70 12.99 -4.43
C THR A 536 0.60 12.10 -4.98
N ASP A 537 0.45 12.08 -6.29
CA ASP A 537 -0.49 11.26 -7.03
C ASP A 537 0.28 10.23 -7.87
N LYS A 538 -0.38 9.12 -8.21
CA LYS A 538 0.21 8.09 -9.06
C LYS A 538 0.37 8.63 -10.48
N VAL A 539 1.59 8.78 -10.95
CA VAL A 539 1.94 9.26 -12.29
C VAL A 539 2.39 8.10 -13.17
N THR A 540 3.24 7.22 -12.64
CA THR A 540 3.69 6.01 -13.32
C THR A 540 3.32 4.77 -12.50
N LYS A 541 3.29 3.62 -13.13
CA LYS A 541 3.00 2.33 -12.47
C LYS A 541 4.20 1.78 -11.71
N ASP A 542 5.40 2.17 -12.11
CA ASP A 542 6.65 1.58 -11.66
C ASP A 542 7.31 2.43 -10.57
N GLY A 543 7.58 1.83 -9.44
CA GLY A 543 8.49 2.36 -8.43
C GLY A 543 8.06 3.66 -7.73
N ILE A 544 8.78 4.01 -6.69
CA ILE A 544 8.59 5.25 -5.91
C ILE A 544 9.48 6.36 -6.43
N LEU A 545 10.72 6.02 -6.79
CA LEU A 545 11.66 6.90 -7.45
C LEU A 545 12.02 6.28 -8.80
N VAL A 546 11.68 6.96 -9.87
CA VAL A 546 11.83 6.43 -11.22
C VAL A 546 12.35 7.48 -12.19
N ARG A 547 13.14 7.03 -13.16
CA ARG A 547 13.56 7.86 -14.28
C ARG A 547 12.42 7.99 -15.29
N VAL A 548 12.12 9.18 -15.72
CA VAL A 548 11.07 9.49 -16.69
C VAL A 548 11.58 10.46 -17.77
N GLU A 549 11.00 10.38 -18.96
CA GLU A 549 11.17 11.41 -19.99
C GLU A 549 10.04 12.43 -19.83
N VAL A 550 10.38 13.71 -20.00
CA VAL A 550 9.44 14.82 -19.81
C VAL A 550 9.51 15.78 -20.95
N GLU A 551 8.37 16.15 -21.49
CA GLU A 551 8.25 17.21 -22.48
C GLU A 551 7.02 18.08 -22.21
N LYS A 552 6.92 19.22 -22.90
CA LYS A 552 5.71 20.03 -22.92
C LYS A 552 4.62 19.28 -23.66
N ALA A 553 3.46 19.12 -23.04
CA ALA A 553 2.33 18.47 -23.71
C ALA A 553 1.82 19.33 -24.87
N LYS A 554 1.59 18.72 -26.02
CA LYS A 554 1.07 19.38 -27.23
C LYS A 554 -0.44 19.60 -27.12
#